data_b4700397b3535c54e8942e1de6e2be80
#
_entry.id   b4700397b3535c54e8942e1de6e2be80
#
_cell.length_a   1.000
_cell.length_b   1.000
_cell.length_c   1.000
_cell.angle_alpha   90.00
_cell.angle_beta   90.00
_cell.angle_gamma   90.00
#
_symmetry.space_group_name_H-M   'P 1'
#
loop_
_entity.id
_entity.type
_entity.pdbx_description
1 polymer ?
#
loop_
_entity_poly.entity_id
_entity_poly.type
_entity_poly.pdbx_seq_one_letter_code
_entity_poly.pdbx_strand_id
1 'polypeptide(L)'
;MAKKDKLKSYKMERRELHDKVINFFNTEENVPYNYKQVSEKVDANTPRLRAMVVELLEQLAIDGFLAEVTPGRFKAVMRSAVEEGIFIRRSNGKNSVDTANDDGSPIFVAERNSMHALNGDRVLVHISAAREGVEPEAEVIKILERKEQVFTGTLQVKKYFSMLVTDSKFLATDIFIPAEKTMGGKTGDKVVVKIIEWPEDANSPVGEVIDVLGEAGSNNAEINAIMAEFGLPYKYPQNVEKAANKISDVISEEEIARRRDMRDVTTFTIDPADAKDFDDALSIRKLDNGNWEVGVHIADVTHYVTPGSVIEKEAESRATSVYLVDRTVPMLPERLCNYICSLRPDEEKLAHSVIFELDSEAKVIKYEICHTVIKSDRRFAYEDAQQVIETGKGDMCEEILTLNDLAQKLRTKRFANGAVAFNREELKFEIDENGKPLAVHVHVSKEANKLIEEFMLLANEKVAEHIG
;
A
#
# COMPACT_ATOMS: atom_id res chain seq x y z
N MET A 1 41.14 -11.80 -21.49
CA MET A 1 40.29 -10.70 -21.98
C MET A 1 39.73 -10.96 -23.38
N ALA A 2 40.49 -11.12 -24.42
CA ALA A 2 39.98 -11.25 -25.82
C ALA A 2 38.96 -12.37 -26.09
N LYS A 3 38.98 -13.48 -25.35
CA LYS A 3 38.05 -14.61 -25.58
C LYS A 3 36.65 -14.36 -24.92
N LYS A 4 36.61 -13.63 -23.82
CA LYS A 4 35.39 -13.27 -23.11
C LYS A 4 34.63 -12.13 -23.83
N ASP A 5 35.37 -11.19 -24.41
CA ASP A 5 34.81 -10.09 -25.19
C ASP A 5 34.23 -10.57 -26.53
N LYS A 6 34.89 -11.56 -27.18
CA LYS A 6 34.36 -12.21 -28.38
C LYS A 6 33.08 -13.02 -28.13
N LEU A 7 32.98 -13.67 -26.97
CA LEU A 7 31.79 -14.41 -26.57
C LEU A 7 30.61 -13.48 -26.25
N LYS A 8 30.90 -12.34 -25.62
CA LYS A 8 29.90 -11.30 -25.31
C LYS A 8 29.36 -10.67 -26.60
N SER A 9 30.24 -10.32 -27.53
CA SER A 9 29.86 -9.79 -28.83
C SER A 9 29.04 -10.80 -29.65
N TYR A 10 29.38 -12.09 -29.60
CA TYR A 10 28.61 -13.16 -30.28
C TYR A 10 27.20 -13.32 -29.72
N LYS A 11 27.05 -13.30 -28.39
CA LYS A 11 25.73 -13.40 -27.75
C LYS A 11 24.83 -12.22 -28.07
N MET A 12 25.39 -11.01 -28.08
CA MET A 12 24.65 -9.79 -28.40
C MET A 12 24.20 -9.78 -29.87
N GLU A 13 25.08 -10.08 -30.79
CA GLU A 13 24.78 -10.21 -32.20
C GLU A 13 23.68 -11.28 -32.47
N ARG A 14 23.78 -12.44 -31.80
CA ARG A 14 22.79 -13.51 -31.92
C ARG A 14 21.42 -13.09 -31.43
N ARG A 15 21.35 -12.33 -30.32
CA ARG A 15 20.09 -11.80 -29.76
C ARG A 15 19.43 -10.78 -30.70
N GLU A 16 20.20 -9.81 -31.20
CA GLU A 16 19.70 -8.82 -32.15
C GLU A 16 19.17 -9.48 -33.42
N LEU A 17 19.88 -10.52 -33.91
CA LEU A 17 19.48 -11.26 -35.11
C LEU A 17 18.22 -12.11 -34.85
N HIS A 18 18.11 -12.72 -33.68
CA HIS A 18 16.91 -13.45 -33.26
C HIS A 18 15.67 -12.55 -33.25
N ASP A 19 15.77 -11.36 -32.66
CA ASP A 19 14.66 -10.40 -32.61
C ASP A 19 14.23 -9.93 -34.01
N LYS A 20 15.21 -9.72 -34.91
CA LYS A 20 14.92 -9.37 -36.30
C LYS A 20 14.22 -10.49 -37.03
N VAL A 21 14.64 -11.76 -36.84
CA VAL A 21 14.02 -12.94 -37.47
C VAL A 21 12.58 -13.12 -36.97
N ILE A 22 12.36 -13.02 -35.69
CA ILE A 22 10.99 -13.09 -35.09
C ILE A 22 10.09 -11.99 -35.65
N ASN A 23 10.56 -10.73 -35.61
CA ASN A 23 9.78 -9.60 -36.13
C ASN A 23 9.46 -9.77 -37.61
N PHE A 24 10.39 -10.31 -38.40
CA PHE A 24 10.13 -10.59 -39.81
C PHE A 24 8.98 -11.60 -39.98
N PHE A 25 9.02 -12.75 -39.30
CA PHE A 25 7.97 -13.74 -39.39
C PHE A 25 6.62 -13.33 -38.79
N ASN A 26 6.62 -12.38 -37.84
CA ASN A 26 5.41 -11.80 -37.31
C ASN A 26 4.72 -10.81 -38.27
N THR A 27 5.49 -10.19 -39.16
CA THR A 27 4.96 -9.26 -40.17
C THR A 27 4.57 -9.95 -41.49
N GLU A 28 5.22 -11.03 -41.85
CA GLU A 28 5.04 -11.77 -43.10
C GLU A 28 4.23 -13.05 -42.84
N GLU A 29 2.98 -12.92 -42.53
CA GLU A 29 2.08 -14.02 -42.20
C GLU A 29 1.87 -14.96 -43.40
N ASN A 30 1.95 -16.27 -43.16
CA ASN A 30 1.59 -17.37 -44.08
C ASN A 30 2.49 -17.63 -45.31
N VAL A 31 3.64 -16.99 -45.49
CA VAL A 31 4.55 -17.24 -46.60
C VAL A 31 5.76 -18.05 -46.13
N PRO A 32 6.09 -19.17 -46.78
CA PRO A 32 7.30 -19.94 -46.44
C PRO A 32 8.56 -19.32 -47.06
N TYR A 33 9.53 -18.99 -46.20
CA TYR A 33 10.82 -18.40 -46.57
C TYR A 33 11.99 -19.38 -46.37
N ASN A 34 12.98 -19.31 -47.23
CA ASN A 34 14.26 -20.03 -47.02
C ASN A 34 15.28 -19.11 -46.32
N TYR A 35 16.36 -19.70 -45.78
CA TYR A 35 17.35 -18.95 -45.01
C TYR A 35 17.99 -17.79 -45.80
N LYS A 36 18.11 -17.87 -47.13
CA LYS A 36 18.67 -16.79 -47.96
C LYS A 36 17.73 -15.57 -47.98
N GLN A 37 16.46 -15.84 -48.16
CA GLN A 37 15.41 -14.80 -48.18
C GLN A 37 15.30 -14.14 -46.80
N VAL A 38 15.30 -14.94 -45.72
CA VAL A 38 15.28 -14.39 -44.36
C VAL A 38 16.55 -13.58 -44.10
N SER A 39 17.74 -14.08 -44.46
CA SER A 39 18.99 -13.35 -44.26
C SER A 39 19.04 -12.01 -44.98
N GLU A 40 18.46 -11.90 -46.16
CA GLU A 40 18.35 -10.65 -46.92
C GLU A 40 17.42 -9.66 -46.20
N LYS A 41 16.30 -10.10 -45.65
CA LYS A 41 15.31 -9.30 -44.99
C LYS A 41 15.75 -8.79 -43.59
N VAL A 42 16.60 -9.55 -42.90
CA VAL A 42 17.16 -9.20 -41.58
C VAL A 42 18.56 -8.56 -41.64
N ASP A 43 19.03 -8.19 -42.86
CA ASP A 43 20.36 -7.61 -43.12
C ASP A 43 21.55 -8.51 -42.71
N ALA A 44 21.36 -9.84 -42.68
CA ALA A 44 22.39 -10.80 -42.35
C ALA A 44 23.29 -11.13 -43.58
N ASN A 45 24.06 -10.14 -44.05
CA ASN A 45 24.76 -10.16 -45.31
C ASN A 45 26.12 -10.88 -45.28
N THR A 46 26.66 -11.21 -44.10
CA THR A 46 27.94 -11.93 -43.96
C THR A 46 27.73 -13.45 -43.87
N PRO A 47 28.72 -14.27 -44.32
CA PRO A 47 28.63 -15.72 -44.18
C PRO A 47 28.38 -16.20 -42.75
N ARG A 48 28.94 -15.49 -41.76
CA ARG A 48 28.78 -15.80 -40.35
C ARG A 48 27.34 -15.52 -39.86
N LEU A 49 26.75 -14.37 -40.21
CA LEU A 49 25.38 -14.04 -39.85
C LEU A 49 24.38 -14.96 -40.55
N ARG A 50 24.63 -15.35 -41.79
CA ARG A 50 23.79 -16.34 -42.51
C ARG A 50 23.80 -17.71 -41.84
N ALA A 51 24.95 -18.17 -41.33
CA ALA A 51 25.01 -19.38 -40.53
C ALA A 51 24.19 -19.29 -39.24
N MET A 52 24.27 -18.13 -38.56
CA MET A 52 23.44 -17.87 -37.37
C MET A 52 21.93 -17.84 -37.70
N VAL A 53 21.52 -17.30 -38.85
CA VAL A 53 20.12 -17.36 -39.31
C VAL A 53 19.68 -18.81 -39.52
N VAL A 54 20.48 -19.67 -40.11
CA VAL A 54 20.15 -21.11 -40.27
C VAL A 54 19.93 -21.76 -38.90
N GLU A 55 20.88 -21.59 -37.97
CA GLU A 55 20.74 -22.11 -36.59
C GLU A 55 19.49 -21.57 -35.87
N LEU A 56 19.17 -20.30 -36.06
CA LEU A 56 17.99 -19.68 -35.46
C LEU A 56 16.69 -20.22 -36.05
N LEU A 57 16.63 -20.41 -37.39
CA LEU A 57 15.45 -20.99 -38.06
C LEU A 57 15.19 -22.43 -37.62
N GLU A 58 16.25 -23.24 -37.51
CA GLU A 58 16.16 -24.62 -37.01
C GLU A 58 15.73 -24.63 -35.53
N GLN A 59 16.29 -23.73 -34.70
CA GLN A 59 15.91 -23.61 -33.30
C GLN A 59 14.44 -23.18 -33.13
N LEU A 60 14.01 -22.15 -33.87
CA LEU A 60 12.62 -21.67 -33.86
C LEU A 60 11.64 -22.72 -34.39
N ALA A 61 12.09 -23.63 -35.28
CA ALA A 61 11.28 -24.77 -35.71
C ALA A 61 11.18 -25.85 -34.62
N ILE A 62 12.28 -26.13 -33.90
CA ILE A 62 12.28 -27.03 -32.75
C ILE A 62 11.38 -26.46 -31.62
N ASP A 63 11.42 -25.14 -31.42
CA ASP A 63 10.63 -24.43 -30.40
C ASP A 63 9.15 -24.29 -30.81
N GLY A 64 8.79 -24.69 -32.03
CA GLY A 64 7.42 -24.69 -32.54
C GLY A 64 6.92 -23.34 -33.05
N PHE A 65 7.79 -22.31 -33.07
CA PHE A 65 7.48 -20.98 -33.64
C PHE A 65 7.39 -21.02 -35.17
N LEU A 66 8.24 -21.80 -35.80
CA LEU A 66 8.22 -22.04 -37.25
C LEU A 66 7.87 -23.49 -37.57
N ALA A 67 7.16 -23.72 -38.68
CA ALA A 67 7.06 -25.03 -39.27
C ALA A 67 7.94 -25.09 -40.55
N GLU A 68 8.71 -26.11 -40.69
CA GLU A 68 9.36 -26.44 -41.94
C GLU A 68 8.32 -27.07 -42.89
N VAL A 69 7.84 -26.27 -43.85
CA VAL A 69 6.79 -26.69 -44.80
C VAL A 69 7.35 -27.58 -45.90
N THR A 70 8.55 -27.30 -46.33
CA THR A 70 9.39 -28.11 -47.23
C THR A 70 10.86 -27.97 -46.81
N PRO A 71 11.74 -28.92 -47.11
CA PRO A 71 13.14 -28.88 -46.68
C PRO A 71 13.79 -27.50 -46.88
N GLY A 72 14.23 -26.87 -45.79
CA GLY A 72 14.88 -25.57 -45.76
C GLY A 72 13.93 -24.36 -45.95
N ARG A 73 12.60 -24.56 -45.92
CA ARG A 73 11.61 -23.46 -45.96
C ARG A 73 10.73 -23.46 -44.76
N PHE A 74 10.77 -22.35 -44.06
CA PHE A 74 10.11 -22.13 -42.78
C PHE A 74 8.97 -21.11 -42.91
N LYS A 75 7.90 -21.34 -42.18
CA LYS A 75 6.72 -20.49 -42.07
C LYS A 75 6.34 -20.33 -40.61
N ALA A 76 5.83 -19.18 -40.21
CA ALA A 76 5.27 -19.02 -38.90
C ALA A 76 4.06 -19.96 -38.68
N VAL A 77 4.08 -20.74 -37.62
CA VAL A 77 3.00 -21.69 -37.27
C VAL A 77 1.99 -21.09 -36.33
N MET A 78 2.45 -20.21 -35.49
CA MET A 78 1.62 -19.44 -34.53
C MET A 78 2.19 -18.03 -34.40
N ARG A 79 1.33 -17.05 -34.11
CA ARG A 79 1.78 -15.75 -33.65
C ARG A 79 2.60 -15.98 -32.38
N SER A 80 3.92 -15.77 -32.41
CA SER A 80 4.62 -15.49 -31.17
C SER A 80 4.08 -14.15 -30.71
N ALA A 81 3.28 -14.18 -29.68
CA ALA A 81 2.79 -12.95 -29.11
C ALA A 81 3.98 -12.25 -28.42
N VAL A 82 4.36 -11.09 -28.94
CA VAL A 82 5.16 -10.15 -28.18
C VAL A 82 4.14 -9.29 -27.44
N GLU A 83 4.07 -9.43 -26.14
CA GLU A 83 3.07 -8.80 -25.30
C GLU A 83 3.69 -7.95 -24.20
N GLU A 84 2.98 -6.91 -23.82
CA GLU A 84 3.30 -6.16 -22.61
C GLU A 84 2.62 -6.81 -21.41
N GLY A 85 3.31 -6.80 -20.27
CA GLY A 85 2.75 -7.32 -19.03
C GLY A 85 3.49 -6.81 -17.81
N ILE A 86 2.95 -7.15 -16.64
CA ILE A 86 3.55 -6.86 -15.35
C ILE A 86 4.32 -8.09 -14.87
N PHE A 87 5.60 -7.90 -14.58
CA PHE A 87 6.47 -8.97 -14.08
C PHE A 87 6.18 -9.25 -12.61
N ILE A 88 5.95 -10.51 -12.28
CA ILE A 88 5.69 -10.99 -10.93
C ILE A 88 6.88 -11.85 -10.50
N ARG A 89 7.72 -11.30 -9.62
CA ARG A 89 8.85 -12.01 -9.05
C ARG A 89 8.44 -12.83 -7.84
N ARG A 90 8.88 -14.09 -7.77
CA ARG A 90 8.57 -14.99 -6.67
C ARG A 90 9.85 -15.46 -5.97
N SER A 91 9.78 -15.64 -4.64
CA SER A 91 10.90 -16.08 -3.80
C SER A 91 11.48 -17.45 -4.18
N ASN A 92 10.71 -18.30 -4.86
CA ASN A 92 11.12 -19.63 -5.31
C ASN A 92 11.69 -19.66 -6.74
N GLY A 93 11.91 -18.49 -7.37
CA GLY A 93 12.41 -18.35 -8.73
C GLY A 93 11.42 -18.72 -9.84
N LYS A 94 10.19 -19.13 -9.49
CA LYS A 94 9.10 -19.35 -10.45
C LYS A 94 8.39 -18.04 -10.76
N ASN A 95 9.08 -17.16 -11.47
CA ASN A 95 8.53 -15.86 -11.84
C ASN A 95 7.46 -16.02 -12.92
N SER A 96 6.64 -15.02 -13.09
CA SER A 96 5.59 -14.97 -14.10
C SER A 96 5.41 -13.55 -14.63
N VAL A 97 4.74 -13.44 -15.75
CA VAL A 97 4.26 -12.16 -16.28
C VAL A 97 2.74 -12.22 -16.38
N ASP A 98 2.11 -11.17 -15.88
CA ASP A 98 0.67 -10.97 -16.03
C ASP A 98 0.45 -10.11 -17.28
N THR A 99 -0.12 -10.69 -18.32
CA THR A 99 -0.47 -10.02 -19.57
C THR A 99 -1.99 -9.87 -19.65
N ALA A 100 -2.48 -8.98 -20.50
CA ALA A 100 -3.93 -8.75 -20.67
C ALA A 100 -4.61 -9.87 -21.49
N ASN A 101 -4.14 -11.12 -21.37
CA ASN A 101 -4.71 -12.26 -22.10
C ASN A 101 -6.13 -12.61 -21.63
N ASP A 102 -6.93 -13.15 -22.54
CA ASP A 102 -8.37 -13.46 -22.34
C ASP A 102 -8.66 -14.44 -21.19
N ASP A 103 -7.69 -15.26 -20.76
CA ASP A 103 -7.85 -16.24 -19.69
C ASP A 103 -7.29 -15.78 -18.33
N GLY A 104 -6.59 -14.64 -18.28
CA GLY A 104 -6.06 -14.05 -17.04
C GLY A 104 -5.01 -14.89 -16.31
N SER A 105 -4.45 -15.93 -16.93
CA SER A 105 -3.44 -16.79 -16.29
C SER A 105 -2.04 -16.21 -16.47
N PRO A 106 -1.26 -15.99 -15.37
CA PRO A 106 0.10 -15.49 -15.47
C PRO A 106 1.02 -16.51 -16.18
N ILE A 107 1.80 -16.05 -17.17
CA ILE A 107 2.69 -16.89 -17.96
C ILE A 107 4.03 -17.03 -17.24
N PHE A 108 4.53 -18.24 -17.13
CA PHE A 108 5.80 -18.55 -16.45
C PHE A 108 7.01 -17.92 -17.16
N VAL A 109 7.93 -17.34 -16.35
CA VAL A 109 9.21 -16.80 -16.81
C VAL A 109 10.34 -17.39 -15.96
N ALA A 110 11.23 -18.16 -16.58
CA ALA A 110 12.41 -18.67 -15.89
C ALA A 110 13.35 -17.53 -15.47
N GLU A 111 14.07 -17.68 -14.35
CA GLU A 111 15.00 -16.64 -13.85
C GLU A 111 16.02 -16.19 -14.91
N ARG A 112 16.59 -17.13 -15.66
CA ARG A 112 17.54 -16.84 -16.74
C ARG A 112 16.94 -16.01 -17.89
N ASN A 113 15.62 -16.01 -18.03
CA ASN A 113 14.86 -15.32 -19.07
C ASN A 113 14.19 -14.02 -18.52
N SER A 114 14.48 -13.65 -17.28
CA SER A 114 13.84 -12.50 -16.61
C SER A 114 14.49 -11.16 -16.92
N MET A 115 15.68 -11.14 -17.52
CA MET A 115 16.43 -9.90 -17.80
C MET A 115 16.62 -9.01 -16.55
N HIS A 116 16.69 -9.62 -15.35
CA HIS A 116 16.71 -8.94 -14.05
C HIS A 116 15.50 -8.03 -13.80
N ALA A 117 14.33 -8.37 -14.37
CA ALA A 117 13.10 -7.67 -14.05
C ALA A 117 12.77 -7.82 -12.56
N LEU A 118 12.33 -6.75 -11.94
CA LEU A 118 11.88 -6.70 -10.54
C LEU A 118 10.36 -6.87 -10.46
N ASN A 119 9.86 -7.17 -9.27
CA ASN A 119 8.44 -7.35 -9.05
C ASN A 119 7.65 -6.09 -9.36
N GLY A 120 6.69 -6.16 -10.27
CA GLY A 120 5.87 -5.04 -10.70
C GLY A 120 6.45 -4.20 -11.85
N ASP A 121 7.63 -4.57 -12.39
CA ASP A 121 8.15 -3.93 -13.60
C ASP A 121 7.20 -4.16 -14.79
N ARG A 122 6.98 -3.14 -15.60
CA ARG A 122 6.31 -3.29 -16.89
C ARG A 122 7.31 -3.75 -17.94
N VAL A 123 7.05 -4.92 -18.50
CA VAL A 123 7.98 -5.61 -19.39
C VAL A 123 7.34 -5.93 -20.73
N LEU A 124 8.17 -6.01 -21.76
CA LEU A 124 7.82 -6.60 -23.02
C LEU A 124 8.34 -8.04 -23.02
N VAL A 125 7.48 -9.00 -23.27
CA VAL A 125 7.82 -10.42 -23.26
C VAL A 125 7.57 -11.07 -24.61
N HIS A 126 8.40 -12.02 -24.93
CA HIS A 126 8.19 -12.97 -26.01
C HIS A 126 7.60 -14.26 -25.41
N ILE A 127 6.40 -14.64 -25.84
CA ILE A 127 5.72 -15.85 -25.38
C ILE A 127 6.04 -16.97 -26.39
N SER A 128 6.67 -18.03 -25.88
CA SER A 128 6.96 -19.22 -26.68
C SER A 128 5.68 -19.98 -26.99
N ALA A 129 5.57 -20.53 -28.20
CA ALA A 129 4.40 -21.32 -28.57
C ALA A 129 4.26 -22.54 -27.65
N ALA A 130 3.06 -22.69 -27.08
CA ALA A 130 2.73 -23.86 -26.26
C ALA A 130 2.80 -25.13 -27.08
N ARG A 131 3.51 -26.15 -26.59
CA ARG A 131 3.39 -27.52 -27.10
C ARG A 131 2.16 -28.16 -26.49
N GLU A 132 1.53 -29.08 -27.21
CA GLU A 132 0.39 -29.82 -26.70
C GLU A 132 0.71 -30.46 -25.34
N GLY A 133 0.01 -30.02 -24.28
CA GLY A 133 0.21 -30.48 -22.91
C GLY A 133 1.34 -29.77 -22.11
N VAL A 134 1.96 -28.70 -22.63
CA VAL A 134 2.99 -27.90 -21.96
C VAL A 134 2.48 -26.46 -21.84
N GLU A 135 2.54 -25.91 -20.64
CA GLU A 135 2.19 -24.49 -20.43
C GLU A 135 3.19 -23.57 -21.18
N PRO A 136 2.72 -22.43 -21.72
CA PRO A 136 3.59 -21.48 -22.41
C PRO A 136 4.60 -20.88 -21.44
N GLU A 137 5.83 -20.66 -21.92
CA GLU A 137 6.87 -19.92 -21.21
C GLU A 137 7.11 -18.56 -21.88
N ALA A 138 7.43 -17.56 -21.11
CA ALA A 138 7.80 -16.26 -21.64
C ALA A 138 9.26 -15.89 -21.33
N GLU A 139 9.84 -15.06 -22.18
CA GLU A 139 11.14 -14.44 -22.03
C GLU A 139 10.98 -12.91 -22.03
N VAL A 140 11.54 -12.23 -21.05
CA VAL A 140 11.58 -10.76 -21.03
C VAL A 140 12.60 -10.28 -22.06
N ILE A 141 12.13 -9.56 -23.07
CA ILE A 141 12.97 -8.99 -24.12
C ILE A 141 13.32 -7.53 -23.87
N LYS A 142 12.50 -6.84 -23.04
CA LYS A 142 12.74 -5.45 -22.66
C LYS A 142 12.00 -5.10 -21.38
N ILE A 143 12.67 -4.34 -20.50
CA ILE A 143 12.01 -3.66 -19.41
C ILE A 143 11.56 -2.30 -19.93
N LEU A 144 10.24 -2.08 -19.98
CA LEU A 144 9.63 -0.85 -20.49
C LEU A 144 9.63 0.24 -19.43
N GLU A 145 9.32 -0.14 -18.19
CA GLU A 145 9.24 0.76 -17.06
C GLU A 145 9.61 0.01 -15.77
N ARG A 146 10.55 0.56 -15.03
CA ARG A 146 10.91 0.06 -13.70
C ARG A 146 9.94 0.60 -12.67
N LYS A 147 9.32 -0.29 -11.91
CA LYS A 147 8.60 0.13 -10.72
C LYS A 147 9.61 0.61 -9.69
N GLU A 148 9.43 1.83 -9.16
CA GLU A 148 10.25 2.29 -8.05
C GLU A 148 10.10 1.34 -6.85
N GLN A 149 11.21 0.77 -6.44
CA GLN A 149 11.29 -0.14 -5.31
C GLN A 149 12.51 0.21 -4.48
N VAL A 150 12.34 0.07 -3.18
CA VAL A 150 13.44 0.15 -2.24
C VAL A 150 13.68 -1.22 -1.62
N PHE A 151 14.90 -1.47 -1.23
CA PHE A 151 15.32 -2.69 -0.58
C PHE A 151 15.92 -2.37 0.77
N THR A 152 15.58 -3.17 1.76
CA THR A 152 16.12 -3.06 3.11
C THR A 152 17.08 -4.18 3.40
N GLY A 153 17.98 -3.94 4.33
CA GLY A 153 18.96 -4.94 4.75
C GLY A 153 20.03 -4.37 5.65
N THR A 154 21.03 -5.18 5.92
CA THR A 154 22.16 -4.81 6.76
C THR A 154 23.36 -4.41 5.92
N LEU A 155 23.89 -3.22 6.15
CA LEU A 155 25.06 -2.69 5.43
C LEU A 155 26.35 -3.36 5.92
N GLN A 156 27.16 -3.82 4.99
CA GLN A 156 28.52 -4.29 5.22
C GLN A 156 29.51 -3.38 4.49
N VAL A 157 30.19 -2.51 5.24
CA VAL A 157 31.20 -1.60 4.70
C VAL A 157 32.55 -2.30 4.61
N LYS A 158 33.15 -2.31 3.41
CA LYS A 158 34.51 -2.81 3.14
C LYS A 158 35.39 -1.68 2.67
N LYS A 159 36.69 -1.94 2.55
CA LYS A 159 37.71 -0.89 2.24
C LYS A 159 37.41 -0.10 0.96
N TYR A 160 36.86 -0.72 -0.08
CA TYR A 160 36.69 -0.11 -1.40
C TYR A 160 35.25 -0.10 -1.90
N PHE A 161 34.34 -0.79 -1.23
CA PHE A 161 32.93 -0.90 -1.58
C PHE A 161 32.13 -1.35 -0.37
N SER A 162 30.85 -1.32 -0.48
CA SER A 162 29.95 -1.88 0.52
C SER A 162 28.96 -2.83 -0.14
N MET A 163 28.34 -3.68 0.66
CA MET A 163 27.28 -4.58 0.22
C MET A 163 26.09 -4.41 1.15
N LEU A 164 24.90 -4.40 0.59
CA LEU A 164 23.68 -4.61 1.34
C LEU A 164 23.38 -6.10 1.35
N VAL A 165 23.40 -6.70 2.53
CA VAL A 165 22.82 -8.04 2.74
C VAL A 165 21.32 -7.83 2.86
N THR A 166 20.58 -8.15 1.79
CA THR A 166 19.15 -7.83 1.68
C THR A 166 18.28 -8.74 2.55
N ASP A 167 17.22 -8.18 3.12
CA ASP A 167 16.17 -8.93 3.82
C ASP A 167 15.11 -9.46 2.84
N SER A 168 15.08 -8.95 1.63
CA SER A 168 14.04 -9.26 0.65
C SER A 168 14.11 -10.71 0.18
N LYS A 169 13.02 -11.43 0.32
CA LYS A 169 12.85 -12.79 -0.21
C LYS A 169 12.72 -12.83 -1.75
N PHE A 170 12.48 -11.67 -2.35
CA PHE A 170 12.30 -11.54 -3.81
C PHE A 170 13.59 -11.19 -4.56
N LEU A 171 14.66 -10.82 -3.84
CA LEU A 171 15.96 -10.55 -4.41
C LEU A 171 16.97 -11.57 -3.87
N ALA A 172 17.35 -12.54 -4.70
CA ALA A 172 18.22 -13.65 -4.29
C ALA A 172 19.71 -13.28 -4.21
N THR A 173 20.07 -12.01 -4.36
CA THR A 173 21.45 -11.54 -4.39
C THR A 173 21.61 -10.26 -3.58
N ASP A 174 22.81 -10.08 -3.00
CA ASP A 174 23.17 -8.86 -2.31
C ASP A 174 23.34 -7.69 -3.30
N ILE A 175 23.14 -6.45 -2.81
CA ILE A 175 23.26 -5.24 -3.62
C ILE A 175 24.64 -4.63 -3.39
N PHE A 176 25.38 -4.39 -4.47
CA PHE A 176 26.66 -3.68 -4.43
C PHE A 176 26.42 -2.18 -4.21
N ILE A 177 27.12 -1.58 -3.24
CA ILE A 177 27.02 -0.16 -2.91
C ILE A 177 28.40 0.48 -3.11
N PRO A 178 28.59 1.42 -4.05
CA PRO A 178 29.80 2.23 -4.14
C PRO A 178 30.12 2.95 -2.82
N ALA A 179 31.39 3.08 -2.51
CA ALA A 179 31.83 3.65 -1.21
C ALA A 179 31.26 5.05 -0.93
N GLU A 180 31.11 5.87 -1.98
CA GLU A 180 30.57 7.23 -1.93
C GLU A 180 29.03 7.28 -1.79
N LYS A 181 28.34 6.15 -1.97
CA LYS A 181 26.88 6.04 -1.95
C LYS A 181 26.33 5.37 -0.69
N THR A 182 27.11 5.37 0.38
CA THR A 182 26.70 4.76 1.66
C THR A 182 25.92 5.69 2.58
N MET A 183 25.78 6.98 2.24
CA MET A 183 25.14 8.01 3.07
C MET A 183 25.69 8.07 4.52
N GLY A 184 26.97 7.70 4.71
CA GLY A 184 27.61 7.65 6.03
C GLY A 184 27.24 6.43 6.88
N GLY A 185 26.51 5.47 6.35
CA GLY A 185 26.16 4.21 7.04
C GLY A 185 27.41 3.40 7.38
N LYS A 186 27.32 2.66 8.46
CA LYS A 186 28.39 1.80 9.01
C LYS A 186 28.04 0.33 8.87
N THR A 187 29.05 -0.52 9.00
CA THR A 187 28.81 -1.97 9.07
C THR A 187 27.92 -2.30 10.27
N GLY A 188 26.83 -3.03 10.01
CA GLY A 188 25.82 -3.39 11.01
C GLY A 188 24.62 -2.45 11.03
N ASP A 189 24.64 -1.34 10.27
CA ASP A 189 23.46 -0.49 10.16
C ASP A 189 22.40 -1.12 9.25
N LYS A 190 21.15 -1.01 9.68
CA LYS A 190 19.97 -1.24 8.84
C LYS A 190 19.76 -0.05 7.93
N VAL A 191 19.66 -0.28 6.63
CA VAL A 191 19.58 0.80 5.65
C VAL A 191 18.51 0.52 4.60
N VAL A 192 18.04 1.58 3.96
CA VAL A 192 17.17 1.54 2.78
C VAL A 192 18.01 1.87 1.55
N VAL A 193 17.91 1.04 0.53
CA VAL A 193 18.69 1.13 -0.70
C VAL A 193 17.77 1.17 -1.91
N LYS A 194 18.07 2.06 -2.86
CA LYS A 194 17.47 2.09 -4.19
C LYS A 194 18.46 1.48 -5.19
N ILE A 195 18.01 0.56 -6.04
CA ILE A 195 18.80 0.05 -7.16
C ILE A 195 18.87 1.14 -8.22
N ILE A 196 20.08 1.47 -8.64
CA ILE A 196 20.35 2.47 -9.69
C ILE A 196 20.72 1.84 -11.02
N GLU A 197 21.31 0.64 -10.98
CA GLU A 197 21.73 -0.08 -12.18
C GLU A 197 21.79 -1.59 -11.90
N TRP A 198 21.43 -2.40 -12.89
CA TRP A 198 21.70 -3.83 -12.88
C TRP A 198 22.21 -4.26 -14.27
N PRO A 199 23.55 -4.30 -14.47
CA PRO A 199 24.11 -4.74 -15.74
C PRO A 199 23.76 -6.19 -16.05
N GLU A 200 23.47 -6.50 -17.31
CA GLU A 200 23.02 -7.85 -17.74
C GLU A 200 24.01 -8.98 -17.37
N ASP A 201 25.29 -8.69 -17.36
CA ASP A 201 26.36 -9.63 -17.04
C ASP A 201 26.80 -9.60 -15.56
N ALA A 202 26.15 -8.77 -14.73
CA ALA A 202 26.44 -8.66 -13.31
C ALA A 202 25.54 -9.59 -12.47
N ASN A 203 26.16 -10.30 -11.53
CA ASN A 203 25.41 -11.14 -10.59
C ASN A 203 24.65 -10.33 -9.53
N SER A 204 25.08 -9.11 -9.26
CA SER A 204 24.53 -8.23 -8.24
C SER A 204 24.19 -6.87 -8.83
N PRO A 205 23.06 -6.26 -8.46
CA PRO A 205 22.74 -4.89 -8.83
C PRO A 205 23.63 -3.91 -8.11
N VAL A 206 23.72 -2.69 -8.65
CA VAL A 206 24.35 -1.53 -8.01
C VAL A 206 23.26 -0.67 -7.39
N GLY A 207 23.43 -0.30 -6.13
CA GLY A 207 22.49 0.52 -5.39
C GLY A 207 23.13 1.72 -4.72
N GLU A 208 22.27 2.58 -4.19
CA GLU A 208 22.65 3.68 -3.32
C GLU A 208 21.81 3.66 -2.04
N VAL A 209 22.43 3.96 -0.91
CA VAL A 209 21.73 4.14 0.36
C VAL A 209 20.95 5.45 0.28
N ILE A 210 19.65 5.38 0.53
CA ILE A 210 18.76 6.56 0.56
C ILE A 210 18.31 6.92 1.98
N ASP A 211 18.44 5.98 2.93
CA ASP A 211 18.20 6.24 4.36
C ASP A 211 18.99 5.25 5.24
N VAL A 212 19.43 5.74 6.41
CA VAL A 212 20.07 4.93 7.46
C VAL A 212 19.12 4.87 8.66
N LEU A 213 18.60 3.68 8.94
CA LEU A 213 17.52 3.46 9.92
C LEU A 213 18.04 3.28 11.35
N GLY A 214 19.32 2.94 11.51
CA GLY A 214 19.97 2.67 12.77
C GLY A 214 20.61 1.28 12.84
N GLU A 215 21.00 0.84 14.04
CA GLU A 215 21.63 -0.45 14.24
C GLU A 215 20.66 -1.60 13.93
N ALA A 216 21.08 -2.58 13.12
CA ALA A 216 20.28 -3.76 12.78
C ALA A 216 19.96 -4.57 14.05
N GLY A 217 18.73 -5.08 14.14
CA GLY A 217 18.20 -5.78 15.31
C GLY A 217 17.59 -4.86 16.36
N SER A 218 17.72 -3.53 16.26
CA SER A 218 16.95 -2.62 17.10
C SER A 218 15.50 -2.56 16.62
N ASN A 219 14.53 -2.60 17.56
CA ASN A 219 13.10 -2.59 17.19
C ASN A 219 12.75 -1.45 16.23
N ASN A 220 13.24 -0.25 16.50
CA ASN A 220 12.95 0.92 15.69
C ASN A 220 13.49 0.80 14.25
N ALA A 221 14.71 0.30 14.07
CA ALA A 221 15.29 0.10 12.75
C ALA A 221 14.57 -0.99 11.96
N GLU A 222 14.21 -2.11 12.62
CA GLU A 222 13.50 -3.21 11.96
C GLU A 222 12.09 -2.82 11.54
N ILE A 223 11.32 -2.13 12.39
CA ILE A 223 9.97 -1.65 12.03
C ILE A 223 10.03 -0.62 10.89
N ASN A 224 10.98 0.33 10.94
CA ASN A 224 11.16 1.29 9.86
C ASN A 224 11.58 0.59 8.55
N ALA A 225 12.37 -0.48 8.61
CA ALA A 225 12.73 -1.28 7.45
C ALA A 225 11.49 -1.97 6.84
N ILE A 226 10.65 -2.58 7.68
CA ILE A 226 9.38 -3.18 7.24
C ILE A 226 8.51 -2.10 6.58
N MET A 227 8.35 -0.93 7.20
CA MET A 227 7.57 0.15 6.61
C MET A 227 8.12 0.57 5.25
N ALA A 228 9.44 0.73 5.11
CA ALA A 228 10.07 1.07 3.84
C ALA A 228 9.84 -0.01 2.77
N GLU A 229 9.97 -1.30 3.12
CA GLU A 229 9.74 -2.42 2.20
C GLU A 229 8.31 -2.46 1.66
N PHE A 230 7.32 -2.12 2.49
CA PHE A 230 5.91 -2.06 2.10
C PHE A 230 5.50 -0.70 1.53
N GLY A 231 6.44 0.23 1.34
CA GLY A 231 6.16 1.56 0.80
C GLY A 231 5.37 2.46 1.75
N LEU A 232 5.34 2.13 3.05
CA LEU A 232 4.71 2.97 4.06
C LEU A 232 5.62 4.16 4.40
N PRO A 233 5.11 5.38 4.34
CA PRO A 233 5.90 6.58 4.61
C PRO A 233 6.09 6.75 6.13
N TYR A 234 7.25 6.38 6.64
CA TYR A 234 7.63 6.48 8.06
C TYR A 234 8.17 7.85 8.49
N LYS A 235 8.27 8.80 7.57
CA LYS A 235 8.67 10.20 7.82
C LYS A 235 7.79 11.13 6.99
N TYR A 236 7.54 12.33 7.50
CA TYR A 236 6.94 13.39 6.71
C TYR A 236 8.01 14.20 5.97
N PRO A 237 7.71 14.70 4.76
CA PRO A 237 8.54 15.72 4.13
C PRO A 237 8.63 16.98 5.00
N GLN A 238 9.80 17.60 5.07
CA GLN A 238 10.03 18.79 5.92
C GLN A 238 9.08 19.97 5.62
N ASN A 239 8.66 20.14 4.37
CA ASN A 239 7.71 21.18 3.99
C ASN A 239 6.31 20.92 4.56
N VAL A 240 5.89 19.65 4.68
CA VAL A 240 4.63 19.24 5.29
C VAL A 240 4.65 19.51 6.80
N GLU A 241 5.71 19.07 7.49
CA GLU A 241 5.89 19.34 8.93
C GLU A 241 5.92 20.85 9.23
N LYS A 242 6.67 21.62 8.43
CA LYS A 242 6.71 23.09 8.56
C LYS A 242 5.34 23.74 8.32
N ALA A 243 4.55 23.21 7.40
CA ALA A 243 3.20 23.69 7.13
C ALA A 243 2.28 23.38 8.31
N ALA A 244 2.29 22.15 8.81
CA ALA A 244 1.50 21.74 9.97
C ALA A 244 1.84 22.56 11.23
N ASN A 245 3.12 22.83 11.47
CA ASN A 245 3.58 23.63 12.62
C ASN A 245 3.19 25.12 12.53
N LYS A 246 2.78 25.63 11.38
CA LYS A 246 2.27 27.00 11.21
C LYS A 246 0.77 27.12 11.47
N ILE A 247 0.04 26.02 11.52
CA ILE A 247 -1.40 26.04 11.76
C ILE A 247 -1.61 26.44 13.22
N SER A 248 -2.45 27.47 13.43
CA SER A 248 -2.86 27.93 14.77
C SER A 248 -3.78 26.92 15.43
N ASP A 249 -3.61 26.71 16.72
CA ASP A 249 -4.52 25.98 17.59
C ASP A 249 -5.58 26.88 18.25
N VAL A 250 -5.47 28.20 18.05
CA VAL A 250 -6.43 29.17 18.55
C VAL A 250 -7.60 29.28 17.59
N ILE A 251 -8.80 29.00 18.10
CA ILE A 251 -10.06 29.18 17.38
C ILE A 251 -10.48 30.63 17.54
N SER A 252 -10.76 31.34 16.46
CA SER A 252 -11.19 32.74 16.53
C SER A 252 -12.65 32.87 16.96
N GLU A 253 -13.00 33.96 17.63
CA GLU A 253 -14.38 34.27 17.99
C GLU A 253 -15.31 34.37 16.78
N GLU A 254 -14.78 34.82 15.64
CA GLU A 254 -15.51 34.88 14.37
C GLU A 254 -15.88 33.47 13.88
N GLU A 255 -14.96 32.49 14.00
CA GLU A 255 -15.21 31.09 13.63
C GLU A 255 -16.21 30.42 14.58
N ILE A 256 -16.10 30.69 15.89
CA ILE A 256 -17.07 30.23 16.90
C ILE A 256 -18.48 30.74 16.57
N ALA A 257 -18.59 32.01 16.22
CA ALA A 257 -19.90 32.65 15.93
C ALA A 257 -20.59 32.10 14.66
N ARG A 258 -19.84 31.44 13.75
CA ARG A 258 -20.38 30.79 12.55
C ARG A 258 -20.89 29.38 12.80
N ARG A 259 -20.57 28.80 13.94
CA ARG A 259 -20.85 27.39 14.26
C ARG A 259 -21.97 27.28 15.30
N ARG A 260 -22.61 26.12 15.32
CA ARG A 260 -23.50 25.81 16.43
C ARG A 260 -22.66 25.56 17.69
N ASP A 261 -22.91 26.33 18.71
CA ASP A 261 -22.21 26.21 20.01
C ASP A 261 -22.77 25.03 20.81
N MET A 262 -21.94 24.03 21.07
CA MET A 262 -22.26 22.83 21.81
C MET A 262 -21.36 22.67 23.06
N ARG A 263 -20.59 23.69 23.43
CA ARG A 263 -19.61 23.63 24.51
C ARG A 263 -20.21 23.36 25.89
N ASP A 264 -21.50 23.74 26.09
CA ASP A 264 -22.24 23.54 27.35
C ASP A 264 -23.06 22.22 27.33
N VAL A 265 -22.92 21.37 26.32
CA VAL A 265 -23.63 20.09 26.24
C VAL A 265 -22.68 18.99 26.65
N THR A 266 -23.07 18.12 27.58
CA THR A 266 -22.29 17.00 28.05
C THR A 266 -21.77 16.18 26.87
N THR A 267 -20.45 16.15 26.71
CA THR A 267 -19.76 15.55 25.55
C THR A 267 -18.57 14.73 26.03
N PHE A 268 -18.34 13.56 25.44
CA PHE A 268 -17.20 12.73 25.78
C PHE A 268 -16.79 11.84 24.59
N THR A 269 -15.54 11.34 24.63
CA THR A 269 -15.00 10.35 23.70
C THR A 269 -14.87 8.98 24.37
N ILE A 270 -14.95 7.89 23.58
CA ILE A 270 -14.69 6.52 24.04
C ILE A 270 -13.75 5.85 23.01
N ASP A 271 -12.50 5.64 23.40
CA ASP A 271 -11.41 5.25 22.51
C ASP A 271 -10.57 4.11 23.11
N PRO A 272 -9.66 3.48 22.33
CA PRO A 272 -8.64 2.61 22.89
C PRO A 272 -7.80 3.31 23.98
N ALA A 273 -7.34 2.58 24.99
CA ALA A 273 -6.62 3.17 26.13
C ALA A 273 -5.36 3.95 25.70
N ASP A 274 -4.70 3.51 24.64
CA ASP A 274 -3.46 4.05 24.06
C ASP A 274 -3.69 5.09 22.95
N ALA A 275 -4.93 5.36 22.56
CA ALA A 275 -5.26 6.36 21.53
C ALA A 275 -4.87 7.78 21.95
N LYS A 276 -4.43 8.58 20.97
CA LYS A 276 -4.09 10.00 21.11
C LYS A 276 -4.87 10.87 20.12
N ASP A 277 -5.41 10.27 19.09
CA ASP A 277 -6.21 10.80 17.99
C ASP A 277 -7.69 10.51 18.27
N PHE A 278 -8.34 11.42 18.98
CA PHE A 278 -9.78 11.32 19.31
C PHE A 278 -10.55 11.97 18.18
N ASP A 279 -10.95 11.17 17.19
CA ASP A 279 -11.56 11.65 15.95
C ASP A 279 -13.07 11.84 16.09
N ASP A 280 -13.71 11.14 17.03
CA ASP A 280 -15.15 11.19 17.27
C ASP A 280 -15.51 11.41 18.74
N ALA A 281 -16.64 12.06 18.97
CA ALA A 281 -17.22 12.28 20.29
C ALA A 281 -18.74 12.15 20.20
N LEU A 282 -19.35 11.79 21.34
CA LEU A 282 -20.79 11.80 21.53
C LEU A 282 -21.20 12.86 22.55
N SER A 283 -22.27 13.59 22.27
CA SER A 283 -22.92 14.44 23.23
C SER A 283 -24.35 13.99 23.50
N ILE A 284 -24.86 14.28 24.70
CA ILE A 284 -26.22 13.94 25.08
C ILE A 284 -26.81 14.98 26.01
N ARG A 285 -28.07 15.33 25.76
CA ARG A 285 -28.91 16.07 26.74
C ARG A 285 -30.38 15.69 26.58
N LYS A 286 -31.11 15.76 27.67
CA LYS A 286 -32.55 15.56 27.70
C LYS A 286 -33.28 16.82 27.26
N LEU A 287 -34.28 16.70 26.40
CA LEU A 287 -35.12 17.81 25.96
C LEU A 287 -36.40 17.92 26.79
N ASP A 288 -37.02 19.12 26.81
CA ASP A 288 -38.25 19.40 27.57
C ASP A 288 -39.43 18.50 27.17
N ASN A 289 -39.45 18.00 25.93
CA ASN A 289 -40.48 17.09 25.43
C ASN A 289 -40.23 15.60 25.80
N GLY A 290 -39.20 15.35 26.61
CA GLY A 290 -38.83 14.02 27.07
C GLY A 290 -37.94 13.21 26.11
N ASN A 291 -37.69 13.69 24.89
CA ASN A 291 -36.74 13.12 23.93
C ASN A 291 -35.29 13.40 24.33
N TRP A 292 -34.37 12.75 23.62
CA TRP A 292 -32.93 12.98 23.79
C TRP A 292 -32.35 13.72 22.57
N GLU A 293 -31.60 14.78 22.81
CA GLU A 293 -30.70 15.29 21.80
C GLU A 293 -29.37 14.57 21.93
N VAL A 294 -28.96 13.88 20.84
CA VAL A 294 -27.67 13.16 20.75
C VAL A 294 -26.88 13.76 19.62
N GLY A 295 -25.67 14.23 19.92
CA GLY A 295 -24.71 14.69 18.89
C GLY A 295 -23.68 13.64 18.60
N VAL A 296 -23.42 13.45 17.31
CA VAL A 296 -22.28 12.69 16.80
C VAL A 296 -21.32 13.71 16.18
N HIS A 297 -20.17 13.87 16.77
CA HIS A 297 -19.19 14.90 16.43
C HIS A 297 -17.95 14.26 15.84
N ILE A 298 -17.55 14.68 14.65
CA ILE A 298 -16.30 14.25 14.00
C ILE A 298 -15.38 15.47 13.91
N ALA A 299 -14.11 15.29 14.21
CA ALA A 299 -13.09 16.34 14.11
C ALA A 299 -13.14 17.04 12.75
N ASP A 300 -13.31 18.37 12.72
CA ASP A 300 -13.37 19.15 11.47
C ASP A 300 -11.98 19.38 10.88
N VAL A 301 -11.39 18.31 10.35
CA VAL A 301 -10.09 18.34 9.70
C VAL A 301 -10.06 19.29 8.51
N THR A 302 -11.20 19.46 7.81
CA THR A 302 -11.30 20.28 6.59
C THR A 302 -11.13 21.76 6.86
N HIS A 303 -11.35 22.22 8.10
CA HIS A 303 -11.05 23.59 8.51
C HIS A 303 -9.54 23.89 8.46
N TYR A 304 -8.71 22.91 8.79
CA TYR A 304 -7.26 23.06 8.91
C TYR A 304 -6.51 22.60 7.66
N VAL A 305 -6.99 21.55 7.02
CA VAL A 305 -6.39 20.96 5.81
C VAL A 305 -7.21 21.39 4.59
N THR A 306 -6.74 22.48 3.96
CA THR A 306 -7.45 23.07 2.82
C THR A 306 -7.06 22.41 1.51
N PRO A 307 -8.00 22.35 0.50
CA PRO A 307 -7.72 21.80 -0.83
C PRO A 307 -6.52 22.47 -1.51
N GLY A 308 -5.65 21.66 -2.12
CA GLY A 308 -4.43 22.09 -2.81
C GLY A 308 -3.24 22.37 -1.89
N SER A 309 -3.40 22.28 -0.57
CA SER A 309 -2.30 22.46 0.39
C SER A 309 -1.28 21.31 0.30
N VAL A 310 -0.06 21.57 0.79
CA VAL A 310 0.98 20.53 0.85
C VAL A 310 0.62 19.41 1.82
N ILE A 311 -0.19 19.71 2.84
CA ILE A 311 -0.66 18.72 3.81
C ILE A 311 -1.70 17.81 3.17
N GLU A 312 -2.67 18.38 2.42
CA GLU A 312 -3.67 17.59 1.70
C GLU A 312 -3.04 16.64 0.69
N LYS A 313 -2.10 17.13 -0.13
CA LYS A 313 -1.39 16.29 -1.11
C LYS A 313 -0.65 15.12 -0.47
N GLU A 314 -0.05 15.36 0.69
CA GLU A 314 0.60 14.30 1.47
C GLU A 314 -0.44 13.32 2.03
N ALA A 315 -1.56 13.83 2.57
CA ALA A 315 -2.65 13.00 3.07
C ALA A 315 -3.29 12.15 1.97
N GLU A 316 -3.50 12.72 0.77
CA GLU A 316 -3.98 11.99 -0.41
C GLU A 316 -3.01 10.88 -0.81
N SER A 317 -1.70 11.16 -0.81
CA SER A 317 -0.67 10.15 -1.11
C SER A 317 -0.62 9.02 -0.09
N ARG A 318 -0.85 9.31 1.21
CA ARG A 318 -0.91 8.30 2.28
C ARG A 318 -2.22 7.52 2.28
N ALA A 319 -3.32 8.15 1.88
CA ALA A 319 -4.68 7.64 1.81
C ALA A 319 -5.32 7.22 3.14
N THR A 320 -4.55 6.73 4.11
CA THR A 320 -5.04 6.24 5.40
C THR A 320 -3.96 6.31 6.48
N SER A 321 -4.36 6.27 7.73
CA SER A 321 -3.45 5.95 8.85
C SER A 321 -3.27 4.44 8.93
N VAL A 322 -2.04 3.99 9.25
CA VAL A 322 -1.71 2.57 9.41
C VAL A 322 -1.29 2.33 10.86
N TYR A 323 -2.00 1.43 11.53
CA TYR A 323 -1.74 1.08 12.91
C TYR A 323 -0.88 -0.20 12.94
N LEU A 324 0.35 -0.07 13.41
CA LEU A 324 1.28 -1.17 13.66
C LEU A 324 1.19 -1.59 15.13
N VAL A 325 1.91 -2.65 15.49
CA VAL A 325 1.86 -3.20 16.84
C VAL A 325 2.35 -2.20 17.90
N ASP A 326 3.38 -1.41 17.58
CA ASP A 326 4.08 -0.52 18.52
C ASP A 326 3.93 0.98 18.18
N ARG A 327 3.36 1.30 17.03
CA ARG A 327 3.22 2.69 16.56
C ARG A 327 2.14 2.86 15.52
N THR A 328 1.73 4.10 15.33
CA THR A 328 0.86 4.51 14.21
C THR A 328 1.69 5.27 13.16
N VAL A 329 1.43 4.99 11.89
CA VAL A 329 1.87 5.81 10.75
C VAL A 329 0.68 6.67 10.35
N PRO A 330 0.54 7.90 10.84
CA PRO A 330 -0.67 8.67 10.65
C PRO A 330 -0.76 9.26 9.23
N MET A 331 -1.99 9.42 8.74
CA MET A 331 -2.27 10.08 7.46
C MET A 331 -1.93 11.57 7.52
N LEU A 332 -2.16 12.21 8.66
CA LEU A 332 -1.88 13.62 8.93
C LEU A 332 -0.74 13.78 9.93
N PRO A 333 0.08 14.85 9.85
CA PRO A 333 1.10 15.13 10.87
C PRO A 333 0.53 15.11 12.30
N GLU A 334 1.30 14.55 13.25
CA GLU A 334 0.86 14.37 14.65
C GLU A 334 0.33 15.65 15.28
N ARG A 335 0.88 16.82 14.91
CA ARG A 335 0.36 18.11 15.37
C ARG A 335 -1.12 18.30 15.03
N LEU A 336 -1.59 17.75 13.92
CA LEU A 336 -3.01 17.81 13.54
C LEU A 336 -3.79 16.68 14.19
N CYS A 337 -3.44 15.41 13.90
CA CYS A 337 -4.26 14.29 14.34
C CYS A 337 -4.26 14.08 15.87
N ASN A 338 -3.14 14.32 16.57
CA ASN A 338 -3.06 14.09 18.02
C ASN A 338 -3.35 15.35 18.87
N TYR A 339 -3.37 16.54 18.26
CA TYR A 339 -3.52 17.80 19.02
C TYR A 339 -4.62 18.71 18.49
N ILE A 340 -4.44 19.33 17.31
CA ILE A 340 -5.35 20.39 16.86
C ILE A 340 -6.73 19.83 16.55
N CYS A 341 -6.82 18.73 15.79
CA CYS A 341 -8.08 18.11 15.41
C CYS A 341 -8.62 17.17 16.49
N SER A 342 -7.76 16.54 17.29
CA SER A 342 -8.16 15.58 18.31
C SER A 342 -9.12 16.21 19.34
N LEU A 343 -10.29 15.58 19.56
CA LEU A 343 -11.37 16.07 20.42
C LEU A 343 -11.04 15.84 21.92
N ARG A 344 -9.92 16.42 22.34
CA ARG A 344 -9.34 16.24 23.67
C ARG A 344 -10.24 16.85 24.77
N PRO A 345 -10.28 16.23 25.98
CA PRO A 345 -11.06 16.74 27.07
C PRO A 345 -10.57 18.12 27.52
N ASP A 346 -11.51 18.93 28.00
CA ASP A 346 -11.33 20.29 28.50
C ASP A 346 -10.84 21.32 27.47
N GLU A 347 -10.72 20.93 26.17
CA GLU A 347 -10.31 21.81 25.09
C GLU A 347 -11.47 22.12 24.15
N GLU A 348 -11.57 23.38 23.69
CA GLU A 348 -12.50 23.74 22.61
C GLU A 348 -12.03 23.20 21.29
N LYS A 349 -12.90 22.52 20.57
CA LYS A 349 -12.57 21.86 19.28
C LYS A 349 -13.64 22.13 18.24
N LEU A 350 -13.20 22.21 16.99
CA LEU A 350 -14.08 22.31 15.84
C LEU A 350 -14.48 20.92 15.37
N ALA A 351 -15.79 20.74 15.19
CA ALA A 351 -16.32 19.48 14.69
C ALA A 351 -17.33 19.69 13.56
N HIS A 352 -17.47 18.66 12.73
CA HIS A 352 -18.59 18.47 11.83
C HIS A 352 -19.52 17.47 12.49
N SER A 353 -20.78 17.83 12.67
CA SER A 353 -21.65 17.09 13.57
C SER A 353 -22.99 16.76 12.94
N VAL A 354 -23.54 15.62 13.37
CA VAL A 354 -24.94 15.28 13.13
C VAL A 354 -25.64 15.28 14.49
N ILE A 355 -26.60 16.18 14.67
CA ILE A 355 -27.35 16.34 15.90
C ILE A 355 -28.73 15.73 15.71
N PHE A 356 -29.06 14.72 16.50
CA PHE A 356 -30.29 13.96 16.43
C PHE A 356 -31.24 14.36 17.58
N GLU A 357 -32.53 14.40 17.30
CA GLU A 357 -33.55 14.23 18.32
C GLU A 357 -34.09 12.79 18.23
N LEU A 358 -33.89 12.03 19.29
CA LEU A 358 -34.33 10.64 19.42
C LEU A 358 -35.40 10.51 20.50
N ASP A 359 -36.45 9.71 20.21
CA ASP A 359 -37.40 9.31 21.23
C ASP A 359 -36.86 8.17 22.11
N SER A 360 -37.64 7.72 23.08
CA SER A 360 -37.27 6.62 23.99
C SER A 360 -37.04 5.29 23.27
N GLU A 361 -37.58 5.12 22.07
CA GLU A 361 -37.38 3.94 21.23
C GLU A 361 -36.25 4.10 20.20
N ALA A 362 -35.39 5.11 20.36
CA ALA A 362 -34.32 5.46 19.43
C ALA A 362 -34.83 5.68 17.99
N LYS A 363 -36.04 6.23 17.83
CA LYS A 363 -36.54 6.68 16.54
C LYS A 363 -36.04 8.11 16.29
N VAL A 364 -35.46 8.34 15.13
CA VAL A 364 -35.07 9.69 14.72
C VAL A 364 -36.33 10.51 14.43
N ILE A 365 -36.54 11.55 15.20
CA ILE A 365 -37.64 12.52 15.04
C ILE A 365 -37.21 13.61 14.06
N LYS A 366 -36.00 14.15 14.26
CA LYS A 366 -35.34 15.09 13.36
C LYS A 366 -33.83 14.96 13.47
N TYR A 367 -33.10 15.48 12.50
CA TYR A 367 -31.66 15.63 12.57
C TYR A 367 -31.18 16.90 11.87
N GLU A 368 -30.00 17.35 12.23
CA GLU A 368 -29.33 18.49 11.64
C GLU A 368 -27.86 18.13 11.38
N ILE A 369 -27.35 18.43 10.19
CA ILE A 369 -25.93 18.32 9.85
C ILE A 369 -25.34 19.71 9.85
N CYS A 370 -24.36 19.98 10.72
CA CYS A 370 -23.82 21.31 10.89
C CYS A 370 -22.36 21.30 11.38
N HIS A 371 -21.68 22.43 11.19
CA HIS A 371 -20.41 22.68 11.86
C HIS A 371 -20.67 23.12 13.29
N THR A 372 -19.93 22.57 14.22
CA THR A 372 -20.08 22.86 15.67
C THR A 372 -18.74 23.29 16.28
N VAL A 373 -18.83 23.95 17.42
CA VAL A 373 -17.75 24.05 18.39
C VAL A 373 -18.16 23.24 19.61
N ILE A 374 -17.32 22.31 20.04
CA ILE A 374 -17.57 21.46 21.21
C ILE A 374 -16.48 21.63 22.24
N LYS A 375 -16.75 21.19 23.45
CA LYS A 375 -15.76 21.01 24.52
C LYS A 375 -16.04 19.66 25.17
N SER A 376 -15.16 18.69 24.95
CA SER A 376 -15.31 17.37 25.56
C SER A 376 -15.06 17.47 27.07
N ASP A 377 -15.96 16.93 27.88
CA ASP A 377 -15.85 16.92 29.35
C ASP A 377 -14.98 15.75 29.83
N ARG A 378 -14.94 14.66 29.06
CA ARG A 378 -14.29 13.43 29.50
C ARG A 378 -13.80 12.59 28.32
N ARG A 379 -12.65 11.95 28.49
CA ARG A 379 -12.17 10.85 27.64
C ARG A 379 -12.30 9.54 28.42
N PHE A 380 -13.00 8.55 27.84
CA PHE A 380 -13.08 7.18 28.35
C PHE A 380 -12.21 6.23 27.52
N ALA A 381 -11.58 5.27 28.18
CA ALA A 381 -11.16 4.05 27.49
C ALA A 381 -12.38 3.13 27.30
N TYR A 382 -12.35 2.27 26.27
CA TYR A 382 -13.44 1.30 26.08
C TYR A 382 -13.70 0.43 27.31
N GLU A 383 -12.64 0.10 28.05
CA GLU A 383 -12.71 -0.68 29.28
C GLU A 383 -13.45 0.07 30.39
N ASP A 384 -13.20 1.39 30.52
CA ASP A 384 -13.85 2.24 31.52
C ASP A 384 -15.35 2.37 31.24
N ALA A 385 -15.72 2.70 29.99
CA ALA A 385 -17.11 2.79 29.57
C ALA A 385 -17.82 1.44 29.71
N GLN A 386 -17.16 0.35 29.37
CA GLN A 386 -17.69 -1.00 29.56
C GLN A 386 -17.97 -1.32 31.02
N GLN A 387 -17.08 -0.93 31.92
CA GLN A 387 -17.28 -1.10 33.36
C GLN A 387 -18.51 -0.33 33.87
N VAL A 388 -18.74 0.89 33.38
CA VAL A 388 -19.96 1.65 33.68
C VAL A 388 -21.20 0.92 33.18
N ILE A 389 -21.19 0.42 31.96
CA ILE A 389 -22.31 -0.32 31.38
C ILE A 389 -22.64 -1.60 32.20
N GLU A 390 -21.63 -2.36 32.60
CA GLU A 390 -21.78 -3.61 33.32
C GLU A 390 -22.20 -3.42 34.79
N THR A 391 -21.69 -2.38 35.45
CA THR A 391 -21.91 -2.19 36.90
C THR A 391 -23.03 -1.19 37.23
N GLY A 392 -23.40 -0.35 36.27
CA GLY A 392 -24.33 0.77 36.51
C GLY A 392 -23.76 1.78 37.47
N LYS A 393 -22.41 1.91 37.56
CA LYS A 393 -21.73 2.85 38.46
C LYS A 393 -20.50 3.44 37.78
N GLY A 394 -20.22 4.67 37.99
CA GLY A 394 -19.03 5.35 37.46
C GLY A 394 -19.33 6.80 37.09
N ASP A 395 -18.36 7.42 36.46
CA ASP A 395 -18.46 8.76 35.93
C ASP A 395 -19.41 8.78 34.72
N MET A 396 -20.24 9.83 34.58
CA MET A 396 -21.25 10.00 33.52
C MET A 396 -22.12 8.73 33.30
N CYS A 397 -22.50 8.08 34.42
CA CYS A 397 -23.20 6.82 34.42
C CYS A 397 -24.57 6.91 33.71
N GLU A 398 -25.32 7.99 33.98
CA GLU A 398 -26.65 8.20 33.38
C GLU A 398 -26.53 8.36 31.83
N GLU A 399 -25.58 9.17 31.40
CA GLU A 399 -25.32 9.47 30.00
C GLU A 399 -24.90 8.21 29.24
N ILE A 400 -23.92 7.46 29.75
CA ILE A 400 -23.40 6.22 29.13
C ILE A 400 -24.50 5.16 29.06
N LEU A 401 -25.26 4.95 30.15
CA LEU A 401 -26.33 3.97 30.17
C LEU A 401 -27.47 4.34 29.23
N THR A 402 -27.80 5.61 29.11
CA THR A 402 -28.84 6.09 28.18
C THR A 402 -28.40 5.90 26.73
N LEU A 403 -27.16 6.32 26.41
CA LEU A 403 -26.63 6.08 25.04
C LEU A 403 -26.54 4.59 24.71
N ASN A 404 -26.14 3.75 25.66
CA ASN A 404 -26.09 2.31 25.45
C ASN A 404 -27.49 1.71 25.20
N ASP A 405 -28.52 2.13 25.92
CA ASP A 405 -29.90 1.69 25.68
C ASP A 405 -30.38 2.11 24.28
N LEU A 406 -30.13 3.36 23.88
CA LEU A 406 -30.48 3.85 22.55
C LEU A 406 -29.70 3.08 21.46
N ALA A 407 -28.40 2.82 21.64
CA ALA A 407 -27.57 2.07 20.70
C ALA A 407 -28.07 0.62 20.53
N GLN A 408 -28.46 -0.06 21.62
CA GLN A 408 -29.02 -1.41 21.55
C GLN A 408 -30.33 -1.44 20.74
N LYS A 409 -31.18 -0.43 20.89
CA LYS A 409 -32.44 -0.28 20.12
C LYS A 409 -32.14 -0.02 18.64
N LEU A 410 -31.18 0.85 18.31
CA LEU A 410 -30.72 1.09 16.95
C LEU A 410 -30.19 -0.21 16.32
N ARG A 411 -29.34 -0.92 17.03
CA ARG A 411 -28.78 -2.20 16.59
C ARG A 411 -29.86 -3.25 16.32
N THR A 412 -30.82 -3.38 17.23
CA THR A 412 -31.92 -4.32 17.06
C THR A 412 -32.71 -4.04 15.78
N LYS A 413 -33.00 -2.77 15.49
CA LYS A 413 -33.70 -2.35 14.27
C LYS A 413 -32.84 -2.64 13.02
N ARG A 414 -31.55 -2.36 13.07
CA ARG A 414 -30.63 -2.60 11.96
C ARG A 414 -30.55 -4.08 11.59
N PHE A 415 -30.47 -4.97 12.58
CA PHE A 415 -30.49 -6.41 12.33
C PHE A 415 -31.85 -6.92 11.84
N ALA A 416 -32.95 -6.38 12.34
CA ALA A 416 -34.27 -6.68 11.83
C ALA A 416 -34.45 -6.28 10.35
N ASN A 417 -33.72 -5.27 9.90
CA ASN A 417 -33.69 -4.79 8.52
C ASN A 417 -32.66 -5.51 7.63
N GLY A 418 -32.03 -6.60 8.10
CA GLY A 418 -31.19 -7.46 7.28
C GLY A 418 -29.67 -7.20 7.38
N ALA A 419 -29.20 -6.46 8.39
CA ALA A 419 -27.77 -6.32 8.63
C ALA A 419 -27.14 -7.68 8.96
N VAL A 420 -25.91 -7.89 8.49
CA VAL A 420 -25.12 -9.11 8.71
C VAL A 420 -24.02 -8.84 9.74
N ALA A 421 -23.91 -9.72 10.75
CA ALA A 421 -22.81 -9.64 11.71
C ALA A 421 -21.60 -10.43 11.20
N PHE A 422 -20.44 -9.79 11.20
CA PHE A 422 -19.17 -10.46 10.97
C PHE A 422 -18.39 -10.49 12.29
N ASN A 423 -18.25 -11.68 12.87
CA ASN A 423 -17.38 -11.87 14.03
C ASN A 423 -15.95 -12.04 13.52
N ARG A 424 -15.15 -10.98 13.61
CA ARG A 424 -13.73 -11.01 13.30
C ARG A 424 -12.98 -11.04 14.63
N GLU A 425 -12.12 -12.04 14.79
CA GLU A 425 -11.17 -12.05 15.90
C GLU A 425 -10.01 -11.15 15.54
N GLU A 426 -9.74 -10.14 16.39
CA GLU A 426 -8.59 -9.27 16.27
C GLU A 426 -7.56 -9.65 17.33
N LEU A 427 -6.30 -9.79 16.91
CA LEU A 427 -5.21 -10.06 17.83
C LEU A 427 -4.58 -8.74 18.29
N LYS A 428 -4.56 -8.51 19.60
CA LYS A 428 -3.79 -7.43 20.24
C LYS A 428 -2.54 -7.99 20.87
N PHE A 429 -1.43 -7.32 20.65
CA PHE A 429 -0.14 -7.65 21.23
C PHE A 429 0.10 -6.73 22.43
N GLU A 430 0.45 -7.35 23.55
CA GLU A 430 1.02 -6.63 24.68
C GLU A 430 2.54 -6.54 24.48
N ILE A 431 3.08 -5.32 24.52
CA ILE A 431 4.51 -5.06 24.29
C ILE A 431 5.11 -4.34 25.49
N ASP A 432 6.40 -4.55 25.76
CA ASP A 432 7.13 -3.81 26.79
C ASP A 432 7.58 -2.44 26.28
N GLU A 433 8.22 -1.66 27.15
CA GLU A 433 8.74 -0.30 26.83
C GLU A 433 9.75 -0.28 25.67
N ASN A 434 10.34 -1.43 25.35
CA ASN A 434 11.29 -1.61 24.25
C ASN A 434 10.65 -2.17 22.97
N GLY A 435 9.31 -2.33 22.97
CA GLY A 435 8.56 -2.89 21.84
C GLY A 435 8.65 -4.41 21.72
N LYS A 436 9.10 -5.13 22.77
CA LYS A 436 9.18 -6.60 22.77
C LYS A 436 7.80 -7.19 23.10
N PRO A 437 7.28 -8.11 22.28
CA PRO A 437 6.01 -8.77 22.58
C PRO A 437 6.08 -9.59 23.89
N LEU A 438 5.12 -9.34 24.78
CA LEU A 438 4.95 -10.03 26.05
C LEU A 438 3.86 -11.08 25.98
N ALA A 439 2.70 -10.73 25.39
CA ALA A 439 1.55 -11.59 25.26
C ALA A 439 0.72 -11.26 24.00
N VAL A 440 -0.15 -12.18 23.63
CA VAL A 440 -1.13 -11.99 22.56
C VAL A 440 -2.51 -12.26 23.12
N HIS A 441 -3.43 -11.30 22.92
CA HIS A 441 -4.81 -11.37 23.39
C HIS A 441 -5.78 -11.31 22.21
N VAL A 442 -6.87 -12.06 22.29
CA VAL A 442 -7.98 -11.90 21.35
C VAL A 442 -8.82 -10.71 21.82
N HIS A 443 -8.92 -9.68 20.99
CA HIS A 443 -9.82 -8.57 21.25
C HIS A 443 -11.26 -8.94 20.90
N VAL A 444 -12.15 -8.83 21.87
CA VAL A 444 -13.58 -9.07 21.70
C VAL A 444 -14.32 -7.75 21.78
N SER A 445 -15.06 -7.40 20.71
CA SER A 445 -15.93 -6.22 20.71
C SER A 445 -17.03 -6.36 21.77
N LYS A 446 -17.07 -5.42 22.71
CA LYS A 446 -18.05 -5.36 23.82
C LYS A 446 -19.12 -4.30 23.55
N GLU A 447 -20.02 -4.09 24.52
CA GLU A 447 -21.14 -3.14 24.36
C GLU A 447 -20.64 -1.68 24.21
N ALA A 448 -19.56 -1.28 24.86
CA ALA A 448 -18.99 0.05 24.69
C ALA A 448 -18.49 0.30 23.24
N ASN A 449 -17.91 -0.71 22.58
CA ASN A 449 -17.53 -0.62 21.17
C ASN A 449 -18.76 -0.49 20.27
N LYS A 450 -19.80 -1.30 20.53
CA LYS A 450 -21.05 -1.30 19.77
C LYS A 450 -21.81 0.00 19.93
N LEU A 451 -21.74 0.64 21.11
CA LEU A 451 -22.33 1.93 21.36
C LEU A 451 -21.82 2.98 20.36
N ILE A 452 -20.50 3.11 20.25
CA ILE A 452 -19.87 4.03 19.29
C ILE A 452 -20.23 3.63 17.86
N GLU A 453 -20.08 2.35 17.50
CA GLU A 453 -20.42 1.82 16.18
C GLU A 453 -21.81 2.22 15.72
N GLU A 454 -22.84 2.03 16.55
CA GLU A 454 -24.22 2.28 16.14
C GLU A 454 -24.50 3.77 15.92
N PHE A 455 -23.94 4.68 16.73
CA PHE A 455 -24.09 6.12 16.50
C PHE A 455 -23.31 6.61 15.29
N MET A 456 -22.11 6.07 15.02
CA MET A 456 -21.36 6.35 13.79
C MET A 456 -22.14 5.87 12.54
N LEU A 457 -22.72 4.66 12.59
CA LEU A 457 -23.54 4.13 11.50
C LEU A 457 -24.78 4.98 11.28
N LEU A 458 -25.45 5.43 12.34
CA LEU A 458 -26.63 6.30 12.25
C LEU A 458 -26.26 7.64 11.59
N ALA A 459 -25.14 8.26 12.00
CA ALA A 459 -24.68 9.49 11.40
C ALA A 459 -24.33 9.33 9.93
N ASN A 460 -23.60 8.27 9.57
CA ASN A 460 -23.23 7.95 8.19
C ASN A 460 -24.48 7.74 7.32
N GLU A 461 -25.49 7.01 7.81
CA GLU A 461 -26.76 6.80 7.12
C GLU A 461 -27.44 8.13 6.80
N LYS A 462 -27.56 9.02 7.78
CA LYS A 462 -28.27 10.30 7.58
C LYS A 462 -27.51 11.29 6.72
N VAL A 463 -26.18 11.27 6.79
CA VAL A 463 -25.36 12.06 5.86
C VAL A 463 -25.51 11.51 4.43
N ALA A 464 -25.47 10.21 4.24
CA ALA A 464 -25.66 9.60 2.92
C ALA A 464 -27.04 9.90 2.34
N GLU A 465 -28.11 9.80 3.14
CA GLU A 465 -29.47 10.19 2.73
C GLU A 465 -29.60 11.68 2.37
N HIS A 466 -28.80 12.54 3.02
CA HIS A 466 -28.86 14.00 2.81
C HIS A 466 -28.18 14.42 1.49
N ILE A 467 -27.13 13.71 1.06
CA ILE A 467 -26.35 14.06 -0.14
C ILE A 467 -26.75 13.23 -1.36
N GLY A 468 -27.51 12.14 -1.22
CA GLY A 468 -28.01 11.26 -2.30
C GLY A 468 -29.35 11.71 -2.77
#